data_89c9dbd160617034df46789e53ef9483
#
_entry.id   89c9dbd160617034df46789e53ef9483
#
_cell.length_a   1.000
_cell.length_b   1.000
_cell.length_c   1.000
_cell.angle_alpha   90.00
_cell.angle_beta   90.00
_cell.angle_gamma   90.00
#
_symmetry.space_group_name_H-M   'P 1'
#
loop_
_entity.id
_entity.type
_entity.pdbx_description
1 polymer ?
#
loop_
_entity_poly.entity_id
_entity_poly.type
_entity_poly.pdbx_seq_one_letter_code
_entity_poly.pdbx_strand_id
1 'polypeptide(L)'
;MNTTHRPGSYRNASLNVALALGLLLGSAPQNTATAQSKLGAVAEFHPEMGLGALQGYLDPKTLPNSLALIPQPPAPGSAAQANDEEIARNTFALRGTPRYAMAASDYDLRIPHMISTFSCALNATITKENAPYLYNLLSGAWSDLGLSTYAAKNHYKRTRPFQQNHEVSAVPEAEASLSKDPSYPSGHTAIGWGYALLLSELAPDRADEILARGRAFGESRMVCNHHWYSDVVWGRAMGSATVARLHADATFRADMELARAEFAALRNKGVPPTNDCNAEASALAYGFQESNMTAVDILLDPDATMLKKAVAANARLRKVFPQGFALDATHKPHITLVQSFVRTTALDSAYAAAGKVLAVAHVTDMKLKAIKYYYIPNGANGLAGIVVEPTPELSKLQMDLLTAIAPFTTATGTTAAFYTTPEAPTIVTALIPYVSSFATSSAGDKFNPHVTTGVAPKDYLDKMLSEKFKAFTFSPAGASVYQLGDY
;
A
#
# COMPACT_ATOMS: atom_id res chain seq x y z
N MET A 1 -28.99 -56.31 9.68
CA MET A 1 -29.75 -56.05 10.91
C MET A 1 -30.15 -54.57 10.87
N ASN A 2 -31.43 -54.33 10.62
CA ASN A 2 -32.09 -53.03 10.59
C ASN A 2 -32.33 -52.50 11.99
N THR A 3 -32.06 -51.26 12.29
CA THR A 3 -32.76 -50.49 13.30
C THR A 3 -32.94 -49.03 12.84
N THR A 4 -34.18 -48.75 12.49
CA THR A 4 -34.80 -47.47 12.24
C THR A 4 -35.03 -46.70 13.54
N HIS A 5 -34.65 -45.40 13.60
CA HIS A 5 -35.13 -44.48 14.62
C HIS A 5 -35.96 -43.35 13.97
N ARG A 6 -37.20 -43.21 14.45
CA ARG A 6 -38.22 -42.20 14.12
C ARG A 6 -37.94 -40.89 14.88
N PRO A 7 -38.29 -39.71 14.33
CA PRO A 7 -38.19 -38.45 15.03
C PRO A 7 -39.43 -38.19 15.92
N GLY A 8 -39.17 -37.69 17.12
CA GLY A 8 -40.20 -37.27 18.09
C GLY A 8 -40.73 -35.87 17.77
N SER A 9 -42.04 -35.77 17.78
CA SER A 9 -42.81 -34.54 17.64
C SER A 9 -42.83 -33.75 18.94
N TYR A 10 -42.45 -32.47 18.95
CA TYR A 10 -42.75 -31.53 20.03
C TYR A 10 -43.99 -30.72 19.69
N ARG A 11 -44.97 -30.80 20.61
CA ARG A 11 -46.23 -30.06 20.58
C ARG A 11 -46.01 -28.60 20.98
N ASN A 12 -46.53 -27.67 20.18
CA ASN A 12 -46.67 -26.27 20.53
C ASN A 12 -47.78 -26.08 21.54
N ALA A 13 -47.47 -25.47 22.68
CA ALA A 13 -48.43 -24.91 23.62
C ALA A 13 -48.48 -23.39 23.44
N SER A 14 -49.55 -22.91 22.85
CA SER A 14 -49.83 -21.47 22.71
C SER A 14 -50.49 -20.99 24.01
N LEU A 15 -49.85 -20.04 24.69
CA LEU A 15 -50.40 -19.32 25.83
C LEU A 15 -50.91 -17.95 25.33
N ASN A 16 -52.22 -17.81 25.19
CA ASN A 16 -52.87 -16.53 24.91
C ASN A 16 -52.96 -15.73 26.19
N VAL A 17 -52.22 -14.64 26.33
CA VAL A 17 -52.46 -13.60 27.35
C VAL A 17 -53.07 -12.39 26.66
N ALA A 18 -54.34 -12.18 26.86
CA ALA A 18 -55.04 -10.96 26.45
C ALA A 18 -54.71 -9.83 27.45
N LEU A 19 -53.96 -8.81 27.00
CA LEU A 19 -53.76 -7.57 27.75
C LEU A 19 -54.70 -6.51 27.18
N ALA A 20 -55.65 -6.08 27.95
CA ALA A 20 -56.50 -4.93 27.66
C ALA A 20 -55.68 -3.63 27.85
N LEU A 21 -55.34 -2.92 26.74
CA LEU A 21 -54.77 -1.58 26.82
C LEU A 21 -55.88 -0.54 26.78
N GLY A 22 -56.11 0.12 27.92
CA GLY A 22 -56.95 1.32 28.03
C GLY A 22 -56.22 2.49 27.34
N LEU A 23 -56.86 3.07 26.32
CA LEU A 23 -56.43 4.32 25.67
C LEU A 23 -56.69 5.51 26.63
N LEU A 24 -55.61 6.00 27.27
CA LEU A 24 -55.59 7.34 27.84
C LEU A 24 -54.93 8.27 26.81
N LEU A 25 -55.76 8.97 26.04
CA LEU A 25 -55.29 10.10 25.20
C LEU A 25 -54.96 11.27 26.13
N GLY A 26 -53.73 11.29 26.64
CA GLY A 26 -53.15 12.48 27.25
C GLY A 26 -52.36 13.24 26.17
N SER A 27 -52.84 14.38 25.71
CA SER A 27 -52.08 15.34 24.89
C SER A 27 -50.91 15.87 25.72
N ALA A 28 -49.75 15.26 25.58
CA ALA A 28 -48.51 15.85 26.05
C ALA A 28 -48.14 17.07 25.16
N PRO A 29 -47.76 18.20 25.73
CA PRO A 29 -47.27 19.33 24.93
C PRO A 29 -46.03 18.88 24.20
N GLN A 30 -46.05 18.94 22.87
CA GLN A 30 -44.86 18.82 22.04
C GLN A 30 -43.96 20.01 22.32
N ASN A 31 -43.10 19.94 23.32
CA ASN A 31 -41.93 20.79 23.42
C ASN A 31 -40.97 20.38 22.29
N THR A 32 -41.16 20.99 21.13
CA THR A 32 -40.10 21.08 20.12
C THR A 32 -39.03 22.02 20.67
N ALA A 33 -38.28 21.57 21.66
CA ALA A 33 -36.99 22.15 21.93
C ALA A 33 -36.14 21.86 20.69
N THR A 34 -35.90 22.87 19.85
CA THR A 34 -34.87 22.83 18.82
C THR A 34 -33.59 22.49 19.54
N ALA A 35 -33.11 21.25 19.36
CA ALA A 35 -31.82 20.84 19.88
C ALA A 35 -30.77 21.75 19.22
N GLN A 36 -30.19 22.65 20.02
CA GLN A 36 -29.04 23.43 19.56
C GLN A 36 -27.79 22.57 19.64
N SER A 37 -26.96 22.65 18.60
CA SER A 37 -25.61 22.03 18.66
C SER A 37 -24.89 22.55 19.91
N LYS A 38 -24.35 21.60 20.69
CA LYS A 38 -23.64 21.94 21.94
C LYS A 38 -22.27 22.56 21.69
N LEU A 39 -21.70 22.40 20.50
CA LEU A 39 -20.39 22.96 20.14
C LEU A 39 -20.41 24.47 19.88
N GLY A 40 -21.57 25.07 19.69
CA GLY A 40 -21.65 26.47 19.25
C GLY A 40 -21.13 26.70 17.82
N ALA A 41 -20.98 27.92 17.40
CA ALA A 41 -20.36 28.27 16.13
C ALA A 41 -18.86 28.01 16.24
N VAL A 42 -18.35 27.01 15.50
CA VAL A 42 -16.91 26.74 15.41
C VAL A 42 -16.26 27.86 14.61
N ALA A 43 -15.16 28.43 15.13
CA ALA A 43 -14.38 29.45 14.44
C ALA A 43 -13.82 28.90 13.12
N GLU A 44 -13.78 29.70 12.07
CA GLU A 44 -13.15 29.31 10.82
C GLU A 44 -11.65 29.09 11.03
N PHE A 45 -11.12 28.01 10.46
CA PHE A 45 -9.69 27.74 10.48
C PHE A 45 -8.97 28.65 9.48
N HIS A 46 -7.98 29.36 10.00
CA HIS A 46 -7.01 30.09 9.21
C HIS A 46 -5.65 29.38 9.33
N PRO A 47 -4.99 29.02 8.20
CA PRO A 47 -3.73 28.26 8.22
C PRO A 47 -2.64 28.83 9.15
N GLU A 48 -2.61 30.15 9.31
CA GLU A 48 -1.68 30.85 10.17
C GLU A 48 -1.93 30.63 11.68
N MET A 49 -3.11 30.17 12.07
CA MET A 49 -3.44 29.91 13.49
C MET A 49 -3.00 28.54 13.96
N GLY A 50 -2.64 27.62 13.06
CA GLY A 50 -2.25 26.25 13.38
C GLY A 50 -3.39 25.34 13.83
N LEU A 51 -3.13 24.03 13.87
CA LEU A 51 -4.13 22.98 14.14
C LEU A 51 -4.80 23.10 15.53
N GLY A 52 -4.16 23.69 16.52
CA GLY A 52 -4.72 23.81 17.86
C GLY A 52 -5.69 24.99 18.09
N ALA A 53 -5.96 25.81 17.06
CA ALA A 53 -6.81 27.01 17.20
C ALA A 53 -8.30 26.71 17.15
N LEU A 54 -8.72 25.56 16.59
CA LEU A 54 -10.11 25.12 16.58
C LEU A 54 -10.39 24.23 17.80
N GLN A 55 -11.53 24.46 18.43
CA GLN A 55 -12.00 23.58 19.50
C GLN A 55 -12.59 22.30 18.89
N GLY A 56 -12.02 21.13 19.26
CA GLY A 56 -12.60 19.83 18.97
C GLY A 56 -13.63 19.37 20.00
N TYR A 57 -14.15 18.17 19.82
CA TYR A 57 -15.03 17.50 20.79
C TYR A 57 -14.28 16.95 21.99
N LEU A 58 -13.03 16.57 21.79
CA LEU A 58 -12.21 15.88 22.79
C LEU A 58 -11.25 16.84 23.48
N ASP A 59 -11.02 16.62 24.77
CA ASP A 59 -9.89 17.23 25.44
C ASP A 59 -8.58 16.72 24.78
N PRO A 60 -7.67 17.61 24.36
CA PRO A 60 -6.39 17.22 23.77
C PRO A 60 -5.60 16.15 24.54
N LYS A 61 -5.77 16.08 25.88
CA LYS A 61 -5.16 15.08 26.73
C LYS A 61 -5.81 13.68 26.60
N THR A 62 -7.02 13.59 26.05
CA THR A 62 -7.79 12.35 25.90
C THR A 62 -7.84 11.87 24.45
N LEU A 63 -7.16 12.55 23.54
CA LEU A 63 -7.00 12.10 22.16
C LEU A 63 -6.29 10.74 22.08
N PRO A 64 -6.58 9.92 21.06
CA PRO A 64 -5.83 8.70 20.83
C PRO A 64 -4.33 8.96 20.76
N ASN A 65 -3.55 8.24 21.58
CA ASN A 65 -2.11 8.43 21.62
C ASN A 65 -1.42 7.70 20.47
N SER A 66 -0.95 8.45 19.48
CA SER A 66 -0.28 7.87 18.32
C SER A 66 0.98 7.08 18.66
N LEU A 67 1.71 7.40 19.74
CA LEU A 67 2.88 6.60 20.17
C LEU A 67 2.50 5.21 20.70
N ALA A 68 1.28 5.04 21.21
CA ALA A 68 0.80 3.75 21.71
C ALA A 68 0.12 2.91 20.63
N LEU A 69 -0.43 3.55 19.60
CA LEU A 69 -1.31 2.89 18.63
C LEU A 69 -0.62 2.51 17.33
N ILE A 70 0.44 3.22 16.94
CA ILE A 70 1.13 2.97 15.68
C ILE A 70 2.59 2.59 15.91
N PRO A 71 3.19 1.76 15.04
CA PRO A 71 4.60 1.42 15.16
C PRO A 71 5.51 2.63 14.91
N GLN A 72 6.80 2.47 15.15
CA GLN A 72 7.78 3.44 14.69
C GLN A 72 7.81 3.53 13.16
N PRO A 73 8.17 4.70 12.60
CA PRO A 73 8.34 4.81 11.15
C PRO A 73 9.45 3.88 10.65
N PRO A 74 9.44 3.51 9.36
CA PRO A 74 10.49 2.69 8.76
C PRO A 74 11.89 3.24 9.08
N ALA A 75 12.77 2.35 9.54
CA ALA A 75 14.15 2.72 9.85
C ALA A 75 14.93 3.03 8.55
N PRO A 76 15.86 4.00 8.57
CA PRO A 76 16.74 4.25 7.43
C PRO A 76 17.46 2.97 6.99
N GLY A 77 17.45 2.68 5.68
CA GLY A 77 18.06 1.49 5.08
C GLY A 77 17.24 0.21 5.22
N SER A 78 16.05 0.24 5.85
CA SER A 78 15.15 -0.92 5.86
C SER A 78 14.44 -1.09 4.52
N ALA A 79 13.95 -2.32 4.23
CA ALA A 79 13.12 -2.58 3.07
C ALA A 79 11.82 -1.75 3.06
N ALA A 80 11.25 -1.48 4.22
CA ALA A 80 10.07 -0.62 4.35
C ALA A 80 10.37 0.84 3.98
N GLN A 81 11.56 1.37 4.33
CA GLN A 81 11.97 2.71 3.89
C GLN A 81 12.25 2.73 2.38
N ALA A 82 12.90 1.71 1.83
CA ALA A 82 13.13 1.59 0.39
C ALA A 82 11.81 1.56 -0.39
N ASN A 83 10.79 0.87 0.14
CA ASN A 83 9.44 0.88 -0.44
C ASN A 83 8.79 2.27 -0.39
N ASP A 84 8.90 3.01 0.70
CA ASP A 84 8.42 4.39 0.79
C ASP A 84 9.07 5.29 -0.26
N GLU A 85 10.38 5.15 -0.47
CA GLU A 85 11.15 5.92 -1.45
C GLU A 85 10.78 5.55 -2.89
N GLU A 86 10.56 4.28 -3.16
CA GLU A 86 10.14 3.82 -4.48
C GLU A 86 8.74 4.33 -4.82
N ILE A 87 7.79 4.20 -3.91
CA ILE A 87 6.45 4.74 -4.08
C ILE A 87 6.50 6.25 -4.36
N ALA A 88 7.31 7.01 -3.60
CA ALA A 88 7.48 8.43 -3.84
C ALA A 88 8.01 8.70 -5.27
N ARG A 89 9.01 7.96 -5.74
CA ARG A 89 9.52 8.10 -7.13
C ARG A 89 8.45 7.79 -8.18
N ASN A 90 7.66 6.73 -7.97
CA ASN A 90 6.63 6.31 -8.91
C ASN A 90 5.52 7.35 -9.07
N THR A 91 5.25 8.17 -8.03
CA THR A 91 4.29 9.26 -8.13
C THR A 91 4.73 10.39 -9.07
N PHE A 92 6.02 10.52 -9.38
CA PHE A 92 6.51 11.56 -10.29
C PHE A 92 6.02 11.41 -11.72
N ALA A 93 5.65 10.19 -12.15
CA ALA A 93 5.01 9.94 -13.44
C ALA A 93 3.63 10.63 -13.55
N LEU A 94 3.02 11.03 -12.43
CA LEU A 94 1.75 11.74 -12.41
C LEU A 94 1.88 13.26 -12.60
N ARG A 95 3.10 13.81 -12.62
CA ARG A 95 3.33 15.25 -12.84
C ARG A 95 2.70 15.70 -14.15
N GLY A 96 2.00 16.82 -14.12
CA GLY A 96 1.28 17.37 -15.28
C GLY A 96 -0.04 16.68 -15.63
N THR A 97 -0.45 15.66 -14.88
CA THR A 97 -1.75 14.98 -15.08
C THR A 97 -2.86 15.64 -14.25
N PRO A 98 -4.15 15.37 -14.57
CA PRO A 98 -5.27 15.78 -13.71
C PRO A 98 -5.17 15.25 -12.26
N ARG A 99 -4.56 14.06 -12.05
CA ARG A 99 -4.33 13.50 -10.70
C ARG A 99 -3.38 14.35 -9.87
N TYR A 100 -2.34 14.88 -10.51
CA TYR A 100 -1.37 15.77 -9.85
C TYR A 100 -2.01 17.10 -9.46
N ALA A 101 -2.83 17.69 -10.35
CA ALA A 101 -3.57 18.91 -10.06
C ALA A 101 -4.58 18.72 -8.91
N MET A 102 -5.31 17.58 -8.90
CA MET A 102 -6.19 17.23 -7.79
C MET A 102 -5.42 17.05 -6.48
N ALA A 103 -4.22 16.45 -6.53
CA ALA A 103 -3.40 16.28 -5.33
C ALA A 103 -2.92 17.62 -4.76
N ALA A 104 -2.58 18.58 -5.61
CA ALA A 104 -2.25 19.94 -5.18
C ALA A 104 -3.46 20.63 -4.54
N SER A 105 -4.66 20.49 -5.11
CA SER A 105 -5.92 21.01 -4.53
C SER A 105 -6.22 20.39 -3.17
N ASP A 106 -6.02 19.08 -3.01
CA ASP A 106 -6.22 18.36 -1.75
C ASP A 106 -5.24 18.79 -0.62
N TYR A 107 -4.30 19.67 -0.89
CA TYR A 107 -3.46 20.29 0.15
C TYR A 107 -4.23 21.27 1.02
N ASP A 108 -5.25 21.90 0.49
CA ASP A 108 -6.01 22.93 1.22
C ASP A 108 -6.89 22.30 2.31
N LEU A 109 -6.51 22.52 3.56
CA LEU A 109 -7.24 22.03 4.75
C LEU A 109 -8.26 23.02 5.29
N ARG A 110 -8.49 24.16 4.64
CA ARG A 110 -9.57 25.07 5.06
C ARG A 110 -10.91 24.34 5.03
N ILE A 111 -11.69 24.52 6.09
CA ILE A 111 -12.90 23.70 6.31
C ILE A 111 -13.87 23.71 5.12
N PRO A 112 -14.23 24.86 4.49
CA PRO A 112 -15.12 24.87 3.33
C PRO A 112 -14.57 24.02 2.17
N HIS A 113 -13.25 24.08 1.92
CA HIS A 113 -12.60 23.29 0.87
C HIS A 113 -12.61 21.79 1.22
N MET A 114 -12.23 21.44 2.44
CA MET A 114 -12.24 20.05 2.91
C MET A 114 -13.61 19.40 2.79
N ILE A 115 -14.69 20.12 3.14
CA ILE A 115 -16.05 19.61 3.01
C ILE A 115 -16.43 19.47 1.53
N SER A 116 -16.11 20.48 0.70
CA SER A 116 -16.43 20.45 -0.74
C SER A 116 -15.71 19.34 -1.49
N THR A 117 -14.54 18.89 -1.00
CA THR A 117 -13.77 17.75 -1.54
C THR A 117 -14.62 16.47 -1.66
N PHE A 118 -15.61 16.29 -0.82
CA PHE A 118 -16.50 15.11 -0.85
C PHE A 118 -17.81 15.34 -1.60
N SER A 119 -18.03 16.50 -2.22
CA SER A 119 -19.32 16.85 -2.84
C SER A 119 -19.74 15.87 -3.94
N CYS A 120 -18.82 15.42 -4.78
CA CYS A 120 -19.10 14.42 -5.82
C CYS A 120 -19.40 13.04 -5.24
N ALA A 121 -18.61 12.59 -4.28
CA ALA A 121 -18.81 11.31 -3.60
C ALA A 121 -20.17 11.27 -2.86
N LEU A 122 -20.57 12.37 -2.24
CA LEU A 122 -21.86 12.52 -1.56
C LEU A 122 -23.03 12.72 -2.52
N ASN A 123 -22.76 13.12 -3.76
CA ASN A 123 -23.75 13.68 -4.69
C ASN A 123 -24.57 14.82 -4.09
N ALA A 124 -23.92 15.71 -3.34
CA ALA A 124 -24.54 16.83 -2.64
C ALA A 124 -23.50 17.90 -2.29
N THR A 125 -23.95 19.14 -2.17
CA THR A 125 -23.15 20.25 -1.65
C THR A 125 -23.53 20.55 -0.21
N ILE A 126 -22.53 20.59 0.67
CA ILE A 126 -22.66 20.96 2.08
C ILE A 126 -22.00 22.32 2.27
N THR A 127 -22.77 23.29 2.81
CA THR A 127 -22.25 24.58 3.22
C THR A 127 -22.73 24.92 4.63
N LYS A 128 -22.15 25.94 5.24
CA LYS A 128 -22.56 26.41 6.57
C LYS A 128 -24.02 26.86 6.60
N GLU A 129 -24.53 27.37 5.47
CA GLU A 129 -25.89 27.92 5.34
C GLU A 129 -26.93 26.80 5.12
N ASN A 130 -26.61 25.78 4.36
CA ASN A 130 -27.58 24.76 3.98
C ASN A 130 -27.55 23.50 4.87
N ALA A 131 -26.45 23.28 5.63
CA ALA A 131 -26.27 22.18 6.56
C ALA A 131 -25.39 22.58 7.77
N PRO A 132 -25.84 23.55 8.61
CA PRO A 132 -25.03 24.09 9.70
C PRO A 132 -24.62 23.04 10.75
N TYR A 133 -25.47 22.06 11.08
CA TYR A 133 -25.12 21.01 12.05
C TYR A 133 -24.03 20.10 11.51
N LEU A 134 -24.13 19.66 10.26
CA LEU A 134 -23.12 18.84 9.63
C LEU A 134 -21.81 19.60 9.42
N TYR A 135 -21.89 20.86 9.00
CA TYR A 135 -20.73 21.73 8.87
C TYR A 135 -19.97 21.88 10.20
N ASN A 136 -20.68 22.13 11.30
CA ASN A 136 -20.08 22.27 12.63
C ASN A 136 -19.53 20.94 13.16
N LEU A 137 -20.21 19.81 12.91
CA LEU A 137 -19.74 18.48 13.24
C LEU A 137 -18.36 18.19 12.62
N LEU A 138 -18.24 18.40 11.30
CA LEU A 138 -17.01 18.18 10.57
C LEU A 138 -15.91 19.15 11.01
N SER A 139 -16.26 20.41 11.28
CA SER A 139 -15.32 21.41 11.78
C SER A 139 -14.73 21.03 13.15
N GLY A 140 -15.56 20.52 14.07
CA GLY A 140 -15.10 20.05 15.38
C GLY A 140 -14.23 18.78 15.24
N ALA A 141 -14.66 17.81 14.45
CA ALA A 141 -13.91 16.59 14.21
C ALA A 141 -12.55 16.83 13.53
N TRP A 142 -12.43 17.86 12.69
CA TRP A 142 -11.19 18.24 12.00
C TRP A 142 -10.03 18.44 12.97
N SER A 143 -10.25 19.17 14.05
CA SER A 143 -9.23 19.44 15.06
C SER A 143 -8.76 18.16 15.76
N ASP A 144 -9.71 17.34 16.22
CA ASP A 144 -9.40 16.08 16.92
C ASP A 144 -8.63 15.10 16.02
N LEU A 145 -9.05 14.98 14.77
CA LEU A 145 -8.40 14.12 13.77
C LEU A 145 -6.96 14.53 13.51
N GLY A 146 -6.73 15.83 13.27
CA GLY A 146 -5.39 16.35 13.03
C GLY A 146 -4.46 16.23 14.24
N LEU A 147 -4.94 16.67 15.41
CA LEU A 147 -4.15 16.70 16.65
C LEU A 147 -3.78 15.30 17.16
N SER A 148 -4.58 14.27 16.87
CA SER A 148 -4.29 12.89 17.28
C SER A 148 -2.93 12.37 16.78
N THR A 149 -2.39 12.96 15.71
CA THR A 149 -1.12 12.56 15.09
C THR A 149 0.12 13.10 15.78
N TYR A 150 -0.02 14.12 16.66
CA TYR A 150 1.12 14.92 17.09
C TYR A 150 2.01 14.24 18.13
N ALA A 151 1.54 13.29 18.93
CA ALA A 151 2.39 12.56 19.85
C ALA A 151 3.52 11.84 19.11
N ALA A 152 3.23 11.13 18.03
CA ALA A 152 4.23 10.46 17.19
C ALA A 152 5.05 11.47 16.36
N LYS A 153 4.42 12.49 15.77
CA LYS A 153 5.13 13.55 15.03
C LYS A 153 6.23 14.19 15.86
N ASN A 154 5.91 14.61 17.08
CA ASN A 154 6.85 15.28 17.98
C ASN A 154 7.96 14.34 18.47
N HIS A 155 7.66 13.05 18.60
CA HIS A 155 8.62 12.05 19.06
C HIS A 155 9.61 11.65 17.96
N TYR A 156 9.09 11.22 16.78
CA TYR A 156 9.93 10.65 15.73
C TYR A 156 10.58 11.70 14.83
N LYS A 157 9.98 12.88 14.69
CA LYS A 157 10.50 14.00 13.87
C LYS A 157 10.95 13.58 12.47
N ARG A 158 10.19 12.69 11.84
CA ARG A 158 10.53 12.14 10.53
C ARG A 158 10.59 13.21 9.45
N THR A 159 11.66 13.20 8.66
CA THR A 159 11.86 14.09 7.50
C THR A 159 10.86 13.76 6.40
N ARG A 160 10.36 14.79 5.69
CA ARG A 160 9.43 14.63 4.57
C ARG A 160 10.13 14.21 3.28
N PRO A 161 9.40 13.57 2.32
CA PRO A 161 9.99 13.14 1.04
C PRO A 161 10.73 14.25 0.31
N PHE A 162 10.11 15.42 0.08
CA PHE A 162 10.72 16.53 -0.69
C PHE A 162 12.03 17.03 -0.06
N GLN A 163 12.18 16.95 1.26
CA GLN A 163 13.42 17.31 1.95
C GLN A 163 14.53 16.28 1.75
N GLN A 164 14.17 15.00 1.60
CA GLN A 164 15.13 13.90 1.48
C GLN A 164 15.51 13.63 0.02
N ASN A 165 14.55 13.66 -0.91
CA ASN A 165 14.78 13.39 -2.34
C ASN A 165 15.11 14.64 -3.14
N HIS A 166 14.97 15.84 -2.55
CA HIS A 166 15.23 17.14 -3.18
C HIS A 166 14.40 17.41 -4.44
N GLU A 167 13.29 16.70 -4.61
CA GLU A 167 12.34 16.88 -5.70
C GLU A 167 11.23 17.84 -5.29
N VAL A 168 10.92 18.79 -6.18
CA VAL A 168 9.90 19.81 -5.93
C VAL A 168 8.53 19.17 -5.68
N SER A 169 7.84 19.64 -4.66
CA SER A 169 6.49 19.19 -4.33
C SER A 169 5.41 19.77 -5.26
N ALA A 170 4.19 19.25 -5.20
CA ALA A 170 3.06 19.80 -5.96
C ALA A 170 2.61 21.19 -5.47
N VAL A 171 3.06 21.60 -4.28
CA VAL A 171 2.73 22.91 -3.65
C VAL A 171 4.03 23.49 -3.07
N PRO A 172 4.92 24.04 -3.93
CA PRO A 172 6.25 24.49 -3.52
C PRO A 172 6.21 25.58 -2.44
N GLU A 173 5.21 26.44 -2.47
CA GLU A 173 5.02 27.52 -1.49
C GLU A 173 4.75 26.99 -0.06
N ALA A 174 4.28 25.74 0.06
CA ALA A 174 4.05 25.11 1.35
C ALA A 174 5.31 24.49 1.97
N GLU A 175 6.36 24.24 1.20
CA GLU A 175 7.56 23.49 1.64
C GLU A 175 8.25 24.15 2.85
N ALA A 176 8.34 25.48 2.87
CA ALA A 176 8.97 26.21 3.97
C ALA A 176 8.25 26.02 5.31
N SER A 177 6.93 25.87 5.32
CA SER A 177 6.13 25.58 6.51
C SER A 177 6.15 24.10 6.84
N LEU A 178 5.97 23.24 5.84
CA LEU A 178 5.94 21.80 6.00
C LEU A 178 7.29 21.21 6.48
N SER A 179 8.41 21.84 6.12
CA SER A 179 9.74 21.41 6.60
C SER A 179 9.90 21.50 8.12
N LYS A 180 9.05 22.29 8.78
CA LYS A 180 9.03 22.46 10.25
C LYS A 180 8.05 21.51 10.94
N ASP A 181 7.14 20.87 10.20
CA ASP A 181 6.15 19.91 10.69
C ASP A 181 6.54 18.49 10.30
N PRO A 182 6.85 17.60 11.25
CA PRO A 182 7.30 16.24 10.96
C PRO A 182 6.32 15.43 10.13
N SER A 183 6.86 14.51 9.32
CA SER A 183 6.10 13.74 8.34
C SER A 183 5.16 12.71 8.96
N TYR A 184 5.58 11.96 9.97
CA TYR A 184 4.94 10.72 10.45
C TYR A 184 4.12 10.88 11.73
N PRO A 185 2.86 10.40 11.74
CA PRO A 185 2.01 10.02 10.62
C PRO A 185 1.36 11.23 9.93
N SER A 186 0.69 11.02 8.78
CA SER A 186 0.05 12.10 8.02
C SER A 186 -1.21 12.65 8.70
N GLY A 187 -1.19 13.91 9.11
CA GLY A 187 -2.35 14.62 9.65
C GLY A 187 -3.43 14.86 8.60
N HIS A 188 -3.07 15.26 7.37
CA HIS A 188 -4.01 15.39 6.25
C HIS A 188 -4.78 14.09 6.02
N THR A 189 -4.07 12.96 6.02
CA THR A 189 -4.72 11.65 5.81
C THR A 189 -5.64 11.30 6.97
N ALA A 190 -5.27 11.61 8.21
CA ALA A 190 -6.13 11.36 9.37
C ALA A 190 -7.43 12.16 9.27
N ILE A 191 -7.37 13.43 8.83
CA ILE A 191 -8.52 14.30 8.63
C ILE A 191 -9.39 13.77 7.48
N GLY A 192 -8.83 13.57 6.28
CA GLY A 192 -9.60 13.16 5.10
C GLY A 192 -10.24 11.78 5.26
N TRP A 193 -9.53 10.83 5.87
CA TRP A 193 -10.09 9.52 6.17
C TRP A 193 -11.16 9.56 7.26
N GLY A 194 -10.95 10.35 8.32
CA GLY A 194 -11.96 10.56 9.35
C GLY A 194 -13.24 11.17 8.79
N TYR A 195 -13.13 12.17 7.91
CA TYR A 195 -14.29 12.73 7.19
C TYR A 195 -15.00 11.66 6.36
N ALA A 196 -14.26 10.85 5.62
CA ALA A 196 -14.86 9.77 4.83
C ALA A 196 -15.65 8.79 5.71
N LEU A 197 -15.12 8.40 6.87
CA LEU A 197 -15.81 7.52 7.82
C LEU A 197 -17.11 8.17 8.34
N LEU A 198 -17.05 9.41 8.79
CA LEU A 198 -18.25 10.12 9.31
C LEU A 198 -19.31 10.34 8.23
N LEU A 199 -18.89 10.72 7.02
CA LEU A 199 -19.80 10.95 5.91
C LEU A 199 -20.43 9.65 5.39
N SER A 200 -19.70 8.52 5.41
CA SER A 200 -20.25 7.21 5.03
C SER A 200 -21.33 6.72 6.00
N GLU A 201 -21.27 7.10 7.27
CA GLU A 201 -22.35 6.84 8.23
C GLU A 201 -23.63 7.66 7.95
N LEU A 202 -23.48 8.85 7.40
CA LEU A 202 -24.61 9.74 7.05
C LEU A 202 -25.22 9.38 5.69
N ALA A 203 -24.43 8.80 4.78
CA ALA A 203 -24.83 8.39 3.44
C ALA A 203 -24.36 6.94 3.15
N PRO A 204 -24.94 5.93 3.81
CA PRO A 204 -24.49 4.54 3.68
C PRO A 204 -24.69 3.96 2.27
N ASP A 205 -25.62 4.51 1.51
CA ASP A 205 -25.85 4.20 0.09
C ASP A 205 -24.76 4.73 -0.85
N ARG A 206 -23.87 5.60 -0.35
CA ARG A 206 -22.73 6.18 -1.06
C ARG A 206 -21.39 5.86 -0.36
N ALA A 207 -21.38 4.90 0.53
CA ALA A 207 -20.21 4.61 1.36
C ALA A 207 -18.96 4.29 0.54
N ASP A 208 -19.10 3.50 -0.52
CA ASP A 208 -17.97 3.08 -1.35
C ASP A 208 -17.30 4.27 -2.04
N GLU A 209 -18.08 5.19 -2.63
CA GLU A 209 -17.55 6.37 -3.29
C GLU A 209 -16.92 7.35 -2.28
N ILE A 210 -17.53 7.51 -1.11
CA ILE A 210 -17.03 8.38 -0.06
C ILE A 210 -15.70 7.84 0.50
N LEU A 211 -15.63 6.55 0.81
CA LEU A 211 -14.41 5.91 1.31
C LEU A 211 -13.32 5.89 0.25
N ALA A 212 -13.65 5.65 -1.03
CA ALA A 212 -12.70 5.74 -2.13
C ALA A 212 -12.11 7.16 -2.26
N ARG A 213 -12.96 8.22 -2.13
CA ARG A 213 -12.49 9.60 -2.17
C ARG A 213 -11.61 9.94 -0.96
N GLY A 214 -11.97 9.48 0.25
CA GLY A 214 -11.14 9.65 1.45
C GLY A 214 -9.78 8.96 1.35
N ARG A 215 -9.73 7.78 0.72
CA ARG A 215 -8.49 7.07 0.41
C ARG A 215 -7.64 7.89 -0.56
N ALA A 216 -8.21 8.34 -1.67
CA ALA A 216 -7.52 9.14 -2.69
C ALA A 216 -7.00 10.48 -2.12
N PHE A 217 -7.71 11.09 -1.15
CA PHE A 217 -7.25 12.29 -0.44
C PHE A 217 -5.94 12.03 0.33
N GLY A 218 -5.84 10.88 1.01
CA GLY A 218 -4.61 10.45 1.65
C GLY A 218 -3.49 10.18 0.63
N GLU A 219 -3.80 9.50 -0.48
CA GLU A 219 -2.85 9.23 -1.57
C GLU A 219 -2.32 10.51 -2.24
N SER A 220 -3.13 11.56 -2.29
CA SER A 220 -2.70 12.89 -2.75
C SER A 220 -1.46 13.40 -2.01
N ARG A 221 -1.24 12.98 -0.77
CA ARG A 221 -0.06 13.40 0.02
C ARG A 221 1.24 12.82 -0.53
N MET A 222 1.19 11.58 -1.06
CA MET A 222 2.33 10.95 -1.75
C MET A 222 2.55 11.61 -3.11
N VAL A 223 1.48 11.80 -3.89
CA VAL A 223 1.54 12.49 -5.20
C VAL A 223 2.12 13.90 -5.09
N CYS A 224 1.81 14.60 -3.99
CA CYS A 224 2.41 15.91 -3.69
C CYS A 224 3.89 15.85 -3.25
N ASN A 225 4.46 14.66 -3.03
CA ASN A 225 5.79 14.53 -2.42
C ASN A 225 5.87 15.09 -0.98
N HIS A 226 4.75 15.16 -0.24
CA HIS A 226 4.67 15.70 1.12
C HIS A 226 4.80 14.64 2.21
N HIS A 227 4.34 13.42 1.95
CA HIS A 227 4.33 12.31 2.89
C HIS A 227 4.78 11.01 2.23
N TRP A 228 5.41 10.16 3.04
CA TRP A 228 5.73 8.80 2.67
C TRP A 228 4.48 7.91 2.66
N TYR A 229 4.52 6.79 1.96
CA TYR A 229 3.43 5.81 1.96
C TYR A 229 3.07 5.34 3.37
N SER A 230 4.06 4.99 4.17
CA SER A 230 3.83 4.58 5.56
C SER A 230 3.22 5.68 6.43
N ASP A 231 3.52 6.99 6.18
CA ASP A 231 2.85 8.10 6.87
C ASP A 231 1.35 8.12 6.57
N VAL A 232 0.98 7.83 5.31
CA VAL A 232 -0.42 7.80 4.84
C VAL A 232 -1.16 6.60 5.44
N VAL A 233 -0.56 5.41 5.43
CA VAL A 233 -1.13 4.20 6.03
C VAL A 233 -1.47 4.43 7.50
N TRP A 234 -0.51 4.93 8.28
CA TRP A 234 -0.70 5.16 9.71
C TRP A 234 -1.51 6.42 10.01
N GLY A 235 -1.56 7.38 9.11
CA GLY A 235 -2.51 8.48 9.16
C GLY A 235 -3.97 8.00 9.09
N ARG A 236 -4.29 7.04 8.20
CA ARG A 236 -5.61 6.39 8.14
C ARG A 236 -5.95 5.65 9.44
N ALA A 237 -4.98 4.93 10.02
CA ALA A 237 -5.17 4.25 11.31
C ALA A 237 -5.52 5.25 12.43
N MET A 238 -4.81 6.38 12.50
CA MET A 238 -5.11 7.44 13.48
C MET A 238 -6.46 8.09 13.25
N GLY A 239 -6.86 8.33 11.98
CA GLY A 239 -8.20 8.81 11.65
C GLY A 239 -9.28 7.85 12.16
N SER A 240 -9.13 6.54 11.92
CA SER A 240 -10.07 5.51 12.42
C SER A 240 -10.14 5.46 13.94
N ALA A 241 -9.00 5.49 14.63
CA ALA A 241 -8.94 5.50 16.09
C ALA A 241 -9.63 6.74 16.68
N THR A 242 -9.45 7.91 16.03
CA THR A 242 -10.06 9.16 16.47
C THR A 242 -11.56 9.15 16.28
N VAL A 243 -12.07 8.66 15.14
CA VAL A 243 -13.52 8.49 14.92
C VAL A 243 -14.12 7.55 15.97
N ALA A 244 -13.49 6.41 16.26
CA ALA A 244 -13.94 5.51 17.30
C ALA A 244 -14.00 6.20 18.69
N ARG A 245 -13.04 7.07 19.02
CA ARG A 245 -13.01 7.83 20.26
C ARG A 245 -14.06 8.94 20.28
N LEU A 246 -14.34 9.60 19.14
CA LEU A 246 -15.41 10.58 19.00
C LEU A 246 -16.77 9.95 19.33
N HIS A 247 -17.05 8.75 18.85
CA HIS A 247 -18.28 8.03 19.16
C HIS A 247 -18.47 7.69 20.66
N ALA A 248 -17.41 7.71 21.45
CA ALA A 248 -17.51 7.58 22.90
C ALA A 248 -17.94 8.90 23.58
N ASP A 249 -17.85 10.06 22.90
CA ASP A 249 -18.26 11.36 23.41
C ASP A 249 -19.77 11.59 23.23
N ALA A 250 -20.45 12.04 24.30
CA ALA A 250 -21.90 12.23 24.27
C ALA A 250 -22.33 13.43 23.43
N THR A 251 -21.53 14.49 23.41
CA THR A 251 -21.79 15.71 22.62
C THR A 251 -21.68 15.41 21.13
N PHE A 252 -20.59 14.70 20.76
CA PHE A 252 -20.39 14.26 19.38
C PHE A 252 -21.57 13.39 18.87
N ARG A 253 -22.02 12.42 19.66
CA ARG A 253 -23.15 11.58 19.25
C ARG A 253 -24.44 12.38 19.08
N ALA A 254 -24.71 13.35 19.96
CA ALA A 254 -25.89 14.21 19.83
C ALA A 254 -25.83 15.07 18.56
N ASP A 255 -24.67 15.66 18.26
CA ASP A 255 -24.46 16.45 17.04
C ASP A 255 -24.51 15.58 15.78
N MET A 256 -24.05 14.32 15.85
CA MET A 256 -24.13 13.37 14.74
C MET A 256 -25.58 13.04 14.35
N GLU A 257 -26.50 12.93 15.35
CA GLU A 257 -27.93 12.72 15.08
C GLU A 257 -28.58 13.96 14.44
N LEU A 258 -28.19 15.16 14.87
CA LEU A 258 -28.67 16.42 14.25
C LEU A 258 -28.16 16.51 12.80
N ALA A 259 -26.89 16.24 12.57
CA ALA A 259 -26.29 16.24 11.24
C ALA A 259 -26.93 15.19 10.32
N ARG A 260 -27.28 14.02 10.83
CA ARG A 260 -27.98 12.95 10.09
C ARG A 260 -29.34 13.42 9.59
N ALA A 261 -30.16 14.01 10.48
CA ALA A 261 -31.50 14.51 10.12
C ALA A 261 -31.40 15.66 9.09
N GLU A 262 -30.46 16.57 9.29
CA GLU A 262 -30.23 17.71 8.40
C GLU A 262 -29.75 17.25 7.01
N PHE A 263 -28.79 16.34 6.95
CA PHE A 263 -28.25 15.82 5.68
C PHE A 263 -29.31 15.03 4.89
N ALA A 264 -30.13 14.24 5.56
CA ALA A 264 -31.26 13.56 4.92
C ALA A 264 -32.24 14.57 4.29
N ALA A 265 -32.57 15.66 5.00
CA ALA A 265 -33.42 16.74 4.47
C ALA A 265 -32.75 17.48 3.31
N LEU A 266 -31.43 17.71 3.36
CA LEU A 266 -30.65 18.31 2.26
C LEU A 266 -30.67 17.46 1.00
N ARG A 267 -30.46 16.16 1.12
CA ARG A 267 -30.52 15.22 -0.01
C ARG A 267 -31.89 15.20 -0.68
N ASN A 268 -32.96 15.25 0.10
CA ASN A 268 -34.33 15.32 -0.43
C ASN A 268 -34.60 16.60 -1.25
N LYS A 269 -33.85 17.68 -1.01
CA LYS A 269 -33.92 18.91 -1.81
C LYS A 269 -33.14 18.81 -3.12
N GLY A 270 -32.32 17.78 -3.31
CA GLY A 270 -31.57 17.55 -4.56
C GLY A 270 -30.53 18.62 -4.86
N VAL A 271 -29.83 19.17 -3.86
CA VAL A 271 -28.76 20.15 -4.07
C VAL A 271 -27.57 19.47 -4.74
N PRO A 272 -27.19 19.84 -5.97
CA PRO A 272 -26.16 19.14 -6.72
C PRO A 272 -24.77 19.40 -6.15
N PRO A 273 -23.77 18.56 -6.52
CA PRO A 273 -22.36 18.84 -6.24
C PRO A 273 -21.91 20.17 -6.83
N THR A 274 -20.99 20.87 -6.14
CA THR A 274 -20.36 22.10 -6.65
C THR A 274 -19.15 21.82 -7.52
N ASN A 275 -18.49 20.67 -7.32
CA ASN A 275 -17.29 20.30 -8.06
C ASN A 275 -17.65 19.68 -9.42
N ASP A 276 -16.72 19.78 -10.38
CA ASP A 276 -16.80 19.04 -11.64
C ASP A 276 -16.51 17.54 -11.39
N CYS A 277 -17.58 16.75 -11.24
CA CYS A 277 -17.47 15.34 -10.92
C CYS A 277 -16.90 14.51 -12.08
N ASN A 278 -16.99 14.97 -13.33
CA ASN A 278 -16.38 14.29 -14.48
C ASN A 278 -14.85 14.52 -14.46
N ALA A 279 -14.43 15.75 -14.15
CA ALA A 279 -13.00 16.04 -13.99
C ALA A 279 -12.41 15.30 -12.80
N GLU A 280 -13.12 15.21 -11.65
CA GLU A 280 -12.69 14.42 -10.49
C GLU A 280 -12.58 12.92 -10.83
N ALA A 281 -13.60 12.34 -11.49
CA ALA A 281 -13.57 10.94 -11.91
C ALA A 281 -12.40 10.67 -12.88
N SER A 282 -12.15 11.59 -13.81
CA SER A 282 -11.02 11.49 -14.74
C SER A 282 -9.68 11.56 -13.99
N ALA A 283 -9.54 12.44 -13.01
CA ALA A 283 -8.33 12.52 -12.18
C ALA A 283 -8.11 11.24 -11.35
N LEU A 284 -9.18 10.68 -10.76
CA LEU A 284 -9.13 9.43 -10.00
C LEU A 284 -8.81 8.22 -10.87
N ALA A 285 -9.13 8.25 -12.17
CA ALA A 285 -8.76 7.19 -13.12
C ALA A 285 -7.24 7.10 -13.36
N TYR A 286 -6.47 8.17 -13.12
CA TYR A 286 -5.01 8.13 -13.03
C TYR A 286 -4.56 7.57 -11.66
N GLY A 287 -5.25 6.56 -11.15
CA GLY A 287 -5.08 6.05 -9.81
C GLY A 287 -3.62 5.76 -9.46
N PHE A 288 -3.23 6.15 -8.26
CA PHE A 288 -2.04 5.62 -7.62
C PHE A 288 -2.25 4.12 -7.43
N GLN A 289 -1.48 3.33 -8.19
CA GLN A 289 -1.45 1.88 -8.00
C GLN A 289 -0.56 1.61 -6.77
N GLU A 290 -1.17 1.47 -5.60
CA GLU A 290 -0.46 0.82 -4.50
C GLU A 290 -0.08 -0.57 -4.99
N SER A 291 1.22 -0.81 -5.22
CA SER A 291 1.69 -2.18 -5.28
C SER A 291 1.60 -2.75 -3.87
N ASN A 292 0.48 -3.41 -3.56
CA ASN A 292 0.34 -4.14 -2.30
C ASN A 292 1.28 -5.37 -2.25
N MET A 293 2.07 -5.56 -3.30
CA MET A 293 2.94 -6.70 -3.51
C MET A 293 4.26 -6.25 -4.13
N THR A 294 5.34 -6.88 -3.70
CA THR A 294 6.69 -6.71 -4.26
C THR A 294 7.13 -8.05 -4.84
N ALA A 295 7.55 -8.06 -6.10
CA ALA A 295 8.18 -9.22 -6.70
C ALA A 295 9.61 -9.35 -6.16
N VAL A 296 9.88 -10.42 -5.44
CA VAL A 296 11.15 -10.64 -4.72
C VAL A 296 11.92 -11.79 -5.38
N ASP A 297 13.22 -11.60 -5.54
CA ASP A 297 14.18 -12.63 -5.94
C ASP A 297 15.17 -12.89 -4.79
N ILE A 298 15.24 -14.15 -4.30
CA ILE A 298 16.25 -14.61 -3.35
C ILE A 298 17.24 -15.44 -4.13
N LEU A 299 18.51 -15.06 -4.07
CA LEU A 299 19.52 -15.61 -4.93
C LEU A 299 20.84 -15.90 -4.21
N LEU A 300 21.68 -16.75 -4.81
CA LEU A 300 23.07 -16.95 -4.40
C LEU A 300 23.98 -16.11 -5.28
N ASP A 301 24.87 -15.37 -4.66
CA ASP A 301 25.94 -14.64 -5.31
C ASP A 301 27.10 -15.59 -5.58
N PRO A 302 27.55 -15.80 -6.82
CA PRO A 302 28.67 -16.70 -7.11
C PRO A 302 30.02 -16.09 -6.74
N ASP A 303 31.01 -16.95 -6.49
CA ASP A 303 32.39 -16.53 -6.25
C ASP A 303 33.10 -16.03 -7.53
N ALA A 304 34.33 -15.55 -7.38
CA ALA A 304 35.15 -15.05 -8.47
C ALA A 304 35.39 -16.10 -9.58
N THR A 305 35.34 -17.41 -9.25
CA THR A 305 35.52 -18.50 -10.22
C THR A 305 34.36 -18.53 -11.21
N MET A 306 33.11 -18.56 -10.70
CA MET A 306 31.92 -18.54 -11.55
C MET A 306 31.76 -17.19 -12.26
N LEU A 307 32.00 -16.07 -11.55
CA LEU A 307 31.93 -14.73 -12.15
C LEU A 307 32.85 -14.62 -13.38
N LYS A 308 34.09 -15.04 -13.29
CA LYS A 308 35.04 -15.07 -14.43
C LYS A 308 34.51 -15.87 -15.61
N LYS A 309 33.86 -17.01 -15.34
CA LYS A 309 33.32 -17.91 -16.38
C LYS A 309 32.04 -17.29 -17.00
N ALA A 310 31.15 -16.71 -16.20
CA ALA A 310 29.95 -16.08 -16.66
C ALA A 310 30.24 -14.84 -17.54
N VAL A 311 31.17 -13.97 -17.11
CA VAL A 311 31.62 -12.80 -17.87
C VAL A 311 32.27 -13.20 -19.19
N ALA A 312 33.12 -14.26 -19.21
CA ALA A 312 33.71 -14.75 -20.44
C ALA A 312 32.68 -15.33 -21.41
N ALA A 313 31.65 -16.05 -20.90
CA ALA A 313 30.54 -16.52 -21.71
C ALA A 313 29.71 -15.34 -22.27
N ASN A 314 29.37 -14.34 -21.43
CA ASN A 314 28.67 -13.13 -21.87
C ASN A 314 29.42 -12.38 -22.98
N ALA A 315 30.72 -12.14 -22.79
CA ALA A 315 31.55 -11.47 -23.79
C ALA A 315 31.56 -12.22 -25.14
N ARG A 316 31.51 -13.56 -25.11
CA ARG A 316 31.41 -14.41 -26.29
C ARG A 316 30.05 -14.27 -26.96
N LEU A 317 28.93 -14.27 -26.19
CA LEU A 317 27.58 -14.11 -26.71
C LEU A 317 27.39 -12.73 -27.33
N ARG A 318 27.88 -11.67 -26.69
CA ARG A 318 27.78 -10.30 -27.17
C ARG A 318 28.59 -10.01 -28.45
N LYS A 319 29.63 -10.80 -28.76
CA LYS A 319 30.29 -10.74 -30.07
C LYS A 319 29.36 -11.13 -31.20
N VAL A 320 28.44 -12.03 -30.95
CA VAL A 320 27.47 -12.56 -31.93
C VAL A 320 26.17 -11.76 -31.91
N PHE A 321 25.77 -11.30 -30.72
CA PHE A 321 24.56 -10.52 -30.51
C PHE A 321 24.86 -9.28 -29.63
N PRO A 322 25.40 -8.19 -30.22
CA PRO A 322 25.81 -7.01 -29.48
C PRO A 322 24.67 -6.30 -28.69
N GLN A 323 23.41 -6.49 -29.10
CA GLN A 323 22.22 -5.95 -28.44
C GLN A 323 21.86 -6.71 -27.15
N GLY A 324 22.48 -7.86 -26.91
CA GLY A 324 22.31 -8.57 -25.64
C GLY A 324 22.89 -7.79 -24.47
N PHE A 325 22.29 -7.96 -23.28
CA PHE A 325 22.75 -7.27 -22.07
C PHE A 325 24.19 -7.62 -21.69
N ALA A 326 24.89 -6.69 -21.07
CA ALA A 326 26.20 -6.92 -20.46
C ALA A 326 26.03 -7.45 -19.03
N LEU A 327 26.93 -8.32 -18.58
CA LEU A 327 27.06 -8.64 -17.15
C LEU A 327 27.93 -7.53 -16.51
N ASP A 328 27.30 -6.67 -15.74
CA ASP A 328 27.90 -5.49 -15.12
C ASP A 328 27.29 -5.25 -13.72
N ALA A 329 27.33 -4.02 -13.24
CA ALA A 329 26.77 -3.67 -11.92
C ALA A 329 25.24 -3.82 -11.83
N THR A 330 24.54 -3.70 -12.96
CA THR A 330 23.08 -3.77 -13.05
C THR A 330 22.58 -5.20 -13.37
N HIS A 331 23.36 -5.98 -14.13
CA HIS A 331 23.06 -7.36 -14.50
C HIS A 331 24.09 -8.30 -13.85
N LYS A 332 23.95 -8.57 -12.57
CA LYS A 332 24.88 -9.43 -11.82
C LYS A 332 24.60 -10.89 -12.05
N PRO A 333 25.63 -11.72 -12.37
CA PRO A 333 25.46 -13.18 -12.40
C PRO A 333 25.02 -13.70 -11.02
N HIS A 334 24.00 -14.56 -11.01
CA HIS A 334 23.46 -15.13 -9.78
C HIS A 334 22.81 -16.49 -10.05
N ILE A 335 22.49 -17.22 -8.98
CA ILE A 335 21.65 -18.42 -9.03
C ILE A 335 20.35 -18.08 -8.31
N THR A 336 19.24 -18.03 -9.03
CA THR A 336 17.90 -17.83 -8.43
C THR A 336 17.50 -19.03 -7.59
N LEU A 337 17.18 -18.79 -6.34
CA LEU A 337 16.61 -19.79 -5.43
C LEU A 337 15.08 -19.67 -5.35
N VAL A 338 14.57 -18.45 -5.20
CA VAL A 338 13.13 -18.20 -5.02
C VAL A 338 12.75 -16.92 -5.71
N GLN A 339 11.66 -16.97 -6.51
CA GLN A 339 10.95 -15.79 -6.96
C GLN A 339 9.50 -15.86 -6.48
N SER A 340 8.99 -14.77 -5.92
CA SER A 340 7.63 -14.75 -5.37
C SER A 340 7.09 -13.31 -5.23
N PHE A 341 5.78 -13.19 -5.25
CA PHE A 341 5.11 -11.96 -4.83
C PHE A 341 4.93 -11.97 -3.32
N VAL A 342 5.56 -11.02 -2.64
CA VAL A 342 5.46 -10.82 -1.19
C VAL A 342 4.59 -9.61 -0.92
N ARG A 343 3.67 -9.69 0.05
CA ARG A 343 2.94 -8.49 0.49
C ARG A 343 3.93 -7.43 0.95
N THR A 344 3.87 -6.23 0.38
CA THR A 344 4.83 -5.15 0.63
C THR A 344 4.94 -4.81 2.13
N THR A 345 3.82 -4.85 2.85
CA THR A 345 3.78 -4.63 4.31
C THR A 345 4.43 -5.76 5.12
N ALA A 346 4.71 -6.91 4.51
CA ALA A 346 5.32 -8.08 5.15
C ALA A 346 6.78 -8.32 4.74
N LEU A 347 7.40 -7.41 3.95
CA LEU A 347 8.76 -7.59 3.44
C LEU A 347 9.79 -7.82 4.55
N ASP A 348 9.80 -7.01 5.60
CA ASP A 348 10.75 -7.17 6.70
C ASP A 348 10.59 -8.53 7.40
N SER A 349 9.36 -9.02 7.55
CA SER A 349 9.07 -10.35 8.11
C SER A 349 9.54 -11.48 7.18
N ALA A 350 9.32 -11.33 5.87
CA ALA A 350 9.78 -12.28 4.86
C ALA A 350 11.31 -12.33 4.82
N TYR A 351 11.99 -11.18 4.87
CA TYR A 351 13.44 -11.09 4.90
C TYR A 351 14.04 -11.68 6.18
N ALA A 352 13.42 -11.42 7.33
CA ALA A 352 13.82 -12.03 8.59
C ALA A 352 13.65 -13.56 8.57
N ALA A 353 12.59 -14.08 7.96
CA ALA A 353 12.35 -15.51 7.81
C ALA A 353 13.38 -16.16 6.87
N ALA A 354 13.64 -15.55 5.70
CA ALA A 354 14.69 -16.01 4.78
C ALA A 354 16.07 -15.95 5.41
N GLY A 355 16.39 -14.88 6.15
CA GLY A 355 17.65 -14.70 6.86
C GLY A 355 17.92 -15.80 7.89
N LYS A 356 16.91 -16.29 8.59
CA LYS A 356 17.04 -17.43 9.52
C LYS A 356 17.42 -18.72 8.79
N VAL A 357 16.86 -18.98 7.63
CA VAL A 357 17.21 -20.15 6.79
C VAL A 357 18.64 -20.02 6.29
N LEU A 358 18.99 -18.86 5.73
CA LEU A 358 20.33 -18.60 5.19
C LEU A 358 21.44 -18.67 6.26
N ALA A 359 21.16 -18.23 7.49
CA ALA A 359 22.11 -18.26 8.60
C ALA A 359 22.54 -19.68 8.99
N VAL A 360 21.65 -20.67 8.86
CA VAL A 360 21.97 -22.08 9.18
C VAL A 360 22.46 -22.89 7.96
N ALA A 361 22.23 -22.36 6.76
CA ALA A 361 22.60 -23.06 5.52
C ALA A 361 24.08 -22.97 5.18
N HIS A 362 24.85 -22.08 5.82
CA HIS A 362 26.29 -21.87 5.57
C HIS A 362 26.64 -21.87 4.08
N VAL A 363 25.90 -21.04 3.30
CA VAL A 363 25.94 -21.08 1.82
C VAL A 363 27.32 -20.90 1.23
N THR A 364 28.23 -20.19 1.91
CA THR A 364 29.64 -20.00 1.48
C THR A 364 30.47 -21.25 1.55
N ASP A 365 30.07 -22.25 2.34
CA ASP A 365 30.79 -23.52 2.49
C ASP A 365 30.38 -24.55 1.42
N MET A 366 29.27 -24.33 0.71
CA MET A 366 28.77 -25.18 -0.34
C MET A 366 29.78 -25.31 -1.49
N LYS A 367 29.94 -26.52 -2.02
CA LYS A 367 30.76 -26.81 -3.21
C LYS A 367 29.84 -27.16 -4.37
N LEU A 368 29.53 -26.15 -5.18
CA LEU A 368 28.65 -26.27 -6.33
C LEU A 368 29.45 -26.60 -7.59
N LYS A 369 28.88 -27.40 -8.49
CA LYS A 369 29.54 -27.85 -9.71
C LYS A 369 28.77 -27.38 -10.94
N ALA A 370 29.41 -26.59 -11.78
CA ALA A 370 28.91 -26.21 -13.10
C ALA A 370 29.15 -27.38 -14.08
N ILE A 371 28.10 -27.80 -14.80
CA ILE A 371 28.12 -29.08 -15.54
C ILE A 371 27.89 -28.94 -17.05
N LYS A 372 27.14 -27.92 -17.52
CA LYS A 372 26.84 -27.75 -18.96
C LYS A 372 26.35 -26.34 -19.27
N TYR A 373 26.36 -25.97 -20.55
CA TYR A 373 25.59 -24.86 -21.08
C TYR A 373 24.13 -25.25 -21.29
N TYR A 374 23.25 -24.28 -21.27
CA TYR A 374 21.86 -24.40 -21.68
C TYR A 374 21.31 -23.07 -22.19
N TYR A 375 20.13 -23.09 -22.78
CA TYR A 375 19.40 -21.85 -23.03
C TYR A 375 17.88 -22.07 -22.95
N ILE A 376 17.16 -21.00 -22.68
CA ILE A 376 15.70 -20.92 -22.74
C ILE A 376 15.34 -20.22 -24.07
N PRO A 377 14.60 -20.86 -24.99
CA PRO A 377 14.20 -20.25 -26.26
C PRO A 377 13.32 -19.00 -26.05
N ASN A 378 13.62 -17.92 -26.80
CA ASN A 378 12.83 -16.69 -26.82
C ASN A 378 12.79 -16.14 -28.26
N GLY A 379 11.72 -16.44 -28.99
CA GLY A 379 11.62 -16.09 -30.42
C GLY A 379 12.75 -16.69 -31.27
N ALA A 380 13.47 -15.86 -32.02
CA ALA A 380 14.67 -16.23 -32.80
C ALA A 380 15.94 -16.39 -31.95
N ASN A 381 15.91 -15.86 -30.72
CA ASN A 381 17.04 -15.88 -29.79
C ASN A 381 16.80 -16.88 -28.66
N GLY A 382 17.76 -16.98 -27.73
CA GLY A 382 17.64 -17.71 -26.48
C GLY A 382 18.40 -17.02 -25.37
N LEU A 383 17.89 -17.17 -24.14
CA LEU A 383 18.54 -16.75 -22.90
C LEU A 383 19.49 -17.87 -22.44
N ALA A 384 20.80 -17.64 -22.60
CA ALA A 384 21.83 -18.64 -22.32
C ALA A 384 22.31 -18.60 -20.88
N GLY A 385 22.72 -19.77 -20.36
CA GLY A 385 23.24 -19.90 -19.02
C GLY A 385 24.19 -21.11 -18.84
N ILE A 386 24.75 -21.16 -17.64
CA ILE A 386 25.57 -22.27 -17.14
C ILE A 386 24.77 -23.00 -16.06
N VAL A 387 24.45 -24.25 -16.31
CA VAL A 387 23.73 -25.12 -15.35
C VAL A 387 24.65 -25.56 -14.23
N VAL A 388 24.14 -25.47 -13.03
CA VAL A 388 24.75 -25.98 -11.81
C VAL A 388 24.09 -27.30 -11.44
N GLU A 389 24.87 -28.29 -10.98
CA GLU A 389 24.33 -29.54 -10.53
C GLU A 389 23.47 -29.38 -9.29
N PRO A 390 22.17 -29.79 -9.30
CA PRO A 390 21.32 -29.65 -8.14
C PRO A 390 21.73 -30.66 -7.07
N THR A 391 22.43 -30.19 -6.03
CA THR A 391 22.77 -31.05 -4.88
C THR A 391 21.59 -31.15 -3.91
N PRO A 392 21.50 -32.19 -3.08
CA PRO A 392 20.50 -32.33 -2.05
C PRO A 392 20.44 -31.10 -1.11
N GLU A 393 21.62 -30.56 -0.74
CA GLU A 393 21.74 -29.38 0.12
C GLU A 393 21.16 -28.11 -0.56
N LEU A 394 21.48 -27.90 -1.85
CA LEU A 394 21.02 -26.78 -2.62
C LEU A 394 19.49 -26.85 -2.86
N SER A 395 18.98 -28.05 -3.16
CA SER A 395 17.54 -28.29 -3.33
C SER A 395 16.80 -28.12 -2.01
N LYS A 396 17.39 -28.61 -0.89
CA LYS A 396 16.81 -28.38 0.44
C LYS A 396 16.76 -26.89 0.78
N LEU A 397 17.83 -26.14 0.53
CA LEU A 397 17.87 -24.69 0.78
C LEU A 397 16.75 -23.98 0.04
N GLN A 398 16.52 -24.30 -1.24
CA GLN A 398 15.41 -23.73 -2.02
C GLN A 398 14.05 -23.99 -1.35
N MET A 399 13.79 -25.24 -0.97
CA MET A 399 12.51 -25.62 -0.36
C MET A 399 12.30 -24.99 1.03
N ASP A 400 13.36 -24.90 1.82
CA ASP A 400 13.33 -24.26 3.14
C ASP A 400 13.01 -22.75 3.00
N LEU A 401 13.61 -22.08 2.02
CA LEU A 401 13.34 -20.66 1.73
C LEU A 401 11.89 -20.46 1.27
N LEU A 402 11.40 -21.26 0.31
CA LEU A 402 10.00 -21.19 -0.14
C LEU A 402 9.04 -21.40 1.02
N THR A 403 9.30 -22.37 1.89
CA THR A 403 8.48 -22.64 3.08
C THR A 403 8.50 -21.48 4.06
N ALA A 404 9.68 -20.90 4.31
CA ALA A 404 9.85 -19.82 5.29
C ALA A 404 9.13 -18.55 4.87
N ILE A 405 9.15 -18.20 3.56
CA ILE A 405 8.49 -16.97 3.08
C ILE A 405 7.02 -17.18 2.73
N ALA A 406 6.52 -18.40 2.56
CA ALA A 406 5.15 -18.71 2.16
C ALA A 406 4.04 -17.95 2.95
N PRO A 407 4.15 -17.77 4.28
CA PRO A 407 3.15 -17.01 5.04
C PRO A 407 2.99 -15.55 4.60
N PHE A 408 3.99 -14.99 3.92
CA PHE A 408 4.07 -13.59 3.52
C PHE A 408 3.74 -13.37 2.03
N THR A 409 3.62 -14.45 1.25
CA THR A 409 3.43 -14.39 -0.21
C THR A 409 1.97 -14.28 -0.62
N THR A 410 1.76 -13.95 -1.89
CA THR A 410 0.47 -13.94 -2.58
C THR A 410 0.57 -14.79 -3.85
N ALA A 411 -0.56 -15.32 -4.31
CA ALA A 411 -0.60 -16.20 -5.48
C ALA A 411 -0.25 -15.50 -6.80
N THR A 412 -0.47 -14.17 -6.86
CA THR A 412 -0.21 -13.37 -8.06
C THR A 412 0.11 -11.93 -7.69
N GLY A 413 0.63 -11.16 -8.64
CA GLY A 413 0.92 -9.75 -8.54
C GLY A 413 0.51 -8.96 -9.78
N THR A 414 0.94 -7.72 -9.85
CA THR A 414 0.78 -6.83 -11.00
C THR A 414 2.14 -6.35 -11.50
N THR A 415 2.18 -5.64 -12.63
CA THR A 415 3.42 -5.00 -13.12
C THR A 415 4.02 -4.01 -12.12
N ALA A 416 3.18 -3.39 -11.27
CA ALA A 416 3.63 -2.48 -10.22
C ALA A 416 4.39 -3.16 -9.06
N ALA A 417 4.44 -4.50 -9.01
CA ALA A 417 5.23 -5.25 -8.05
C ALA A 417 6.73 -5.29 -8.38
N PHE A 418 7.09 -4.97 -9.62
CA PHE A 418 8.45 -5.08 -10.14
C PHE A 418 9.18 -3.74 -10.07
N TYR A 419 10.49 -3.83 -9.96
CA TYR A 419 11.37 -2.66 -10.05
C TYR A 419 11.45 -2.16 -11.49
N THR A 420 11.33 -0.85 -11.68
CA THR A 420 11.48 -0.17 -12.97
C THR A 420 12.46 0.98 -12.86
N THR A 421 13.08 1.37 -13.97
CA THR A 421 13.95 2.55 -14.07
C THR A 421 13.40 3.53 -15.10
N PRO A 422 13.86 4.78 -15.13
CA PRO A 422 13.50 5.73 -16.20
C PRO A 422 13.84 5.21 -17.61
N GLU A 423 14.90 4.40 -17.73
CA GLU A 423 15.36 3.79 -18.99
C GLU A 423 14.53 2.55 -19.37
N ALA A 424 13.97 1.85 -18.36
CA ALA A 424 13.09 0.68 -18.51
C ALA A 424 11.81 0.86 -17.67
N PRO A 425 10.88 1.73 -18.09
CA PRO A 425 9.72 2.12 -17.29
C PRO A 425 8.58 1.10 -17.34
N THR A 426 8.70 0.07 -18.18
CA THR A 426 7.64 -0.94 -18.40
C THR A 426 8.16 -2.33 -18.08
N ILE A 427 7.27 -3.17 -17.53
CA ILE A 427 7.55 -4.58 -17.24
C ILE A 427 6.89 -5.46 -18.30
N VAL A 428 7.62 -6.46 -18.79
CA VAL A 428 7.05 -7.50 -19.65
C VAL A 428 6.02 -8.31 -18.86
N THR A 429 4.77 -8.25 -19.27
CA THR A 429 3.64 -8.86 -18.55
C THR A 429 3.77 -10.37 -18.36
N ALA A 430 4.57 -11.05 -19.19
CA ALA A 430 4.90 -12.47 -19.04
C ALA A 430 5.66 -12.81 -17.75
N LEU A 431 6.29 -11.84 -17.09
CA LEU A 431 6.94 -12.03 -15.79
C LEU A 431 5.92 -12.32 -14.68
N ILE A 432 4.70 -11.79 -14.76
CA ILE A 432 3.67 -12.01 -13.74
C ILE A 432 3.32 -13.50 -13.60
N PRO A 433 2.86 -14.22 -14.65
CA PRO A 433 2.59 -15.65 -14.54
C PRO A 433 3.85 -16.47 -14.25
N TYR A 434 5.02 -16.03 -14.70
CA TYR A 434 6.29 -16.71 -14.40
C TYR A 434 6.57 -16.70 -12.88
N VAL A 435 6.54 -15.53 -12.23
CA VAL A 435 6.74 -15.41 -10.76
C VAL A 435 5.62 -16.12 -9.99
N SER A 436 4.36 -15.99 -10.46
CA SER A 436 3.20 -16.65 -9.83
C SER A 436 3.33 -18.19 -9.80
N SER A 437 3.92 -18.76 -10.83
CA SER A 437 4.09 -20.21 -10.96
C SER A 437 5.42 -20.73 -10.45
N PHE A 438 6.36 -19.89 -10.04
CA PHE A 438 7.75 -20.27 -9.73
C PHE A 438 7.83 -21.44 -8.74
N ALA A 439 7.09 -21.37 -7.64
CA ALA A 439 7.08 -22.43 -6.62
C ALA A 439 6.61 -23.81 -7.15
N THR A 440 5.85 -23.84 -8.23
CA THR A 440 5.31 -25.07 -8.83
C THR A 440 6.00 -25.50 -10.12
N SER A 441 6.63 -24.56 -10.84
CA SER A 441 7.28 -24.79 -12.13
C SER A 441 8.80 -24.89 -12.07
N SER A 442 9.44 -24.33 -11.00
CA SER A 442 10.88 -24.14 -10.92
C SER A 442 11.47 -24.58 -9.57
N ALA A 443 10.71 -25.35 -8.76
CA ALA A 443 11.15 -25.82 -7.46
C ALA A 443 11.06 -27.34 -7.32
N GLY A 444 11.71 -27.89 -6.29
CA GLY A 444 11.77 -29.31 -6.01
C GLY A 444 12.42 -30.10 -7.16
N ASP A 445 11.74 -31.12 -7.66
CA ASP A 445 12.24 -31.96 -8.78
C ASP A 445 12.40 -31.20 -10.10
N LYS A 446 11.77 -29.99 -10.21
CA LYS A 446 11.92 -29.14 -11.38
C LYS A 446 13.02 -28.08 -11.22
N PHE A 447 13.71 -28.08 -10.10
CA PHE A 447 14.75 -27.10 -9.84
C PHE A 447 15.94 -27.28 -10.78
N ASN A 448 16.19 -26.27 -11.60
CA ASN A 448 17.30 -26.22 -12.53
C ASN A 448 18.20 -25.02 -12.20
N PRO A 449 19.04 -25.12 -11.16
CA PRO A 449 19.92 -24.02 -10.78
C PRO A 449 20.89 -23.68 -11.90
N HIS A 450 20.97 -22.39 -12.24
CA HIS A 450 21.82 -21.92 -13.32
C HIS A 450 22.25 -20.47 -13.10
N VAL A 451 23.30 -20.08 -13.78
CA VAL A 451 23.74 -18.69 -13.89
C VAL A 451 23.48 -18.22 -15.30
N THR A 452 22.60 -17.24 -15.46
CA THR A 452 22.32 -16.60 -16.75
C THR A 452 23.55 -15.85 -17.25
N THR A 453 23.89 -16.01 -18.52
CA THR A 453 25.11 -15.46 -19.11
C THR A 453 24.89 -14.51 -20.29
N GLY A 454 23.67 -14.40 -20.83
CA GLY A 454 23.38 -13.47 -21.92
C GLY A 454 22.38 -14.02 -22.93
N VAL A 455 22.22 -13.30 -24.03
CA VAL A 455 21.31 -13.60 -25.13
C VAL A 455 22.09 -13.79 -26.42
N ALA A 456 21.69 -14.77 -27.26
CA ALA A 456 22.22 -14.92 -28.62
C ALA A 456 21.20 -15.64 -29.53
N PRO A 457 21.38 -15.62 -30.88
CA PRO A 457 20.57 -16.39 -31.83
C PRO A 457 20.63 -17.89 -31.53
N LYS A 458 19.51 -18.59 -31.71
CA LYS A 458 19.38 -20.04 -31.43
C LYS A 458 20.42 -20.89 -32.15
N ASP A 459 20.66 -20.60 -33.44
CA ASP A 459 21.65 -21.36 -34.23
C ASP A 459 23.07 -21.32 -33.62
N TYR A 460 23.43 -20.19 -33.00
CA TYR A 460 24.69 -20.06 -32.30
C TYR A 460 24.66 -20.81 -30.96
N LEU A 461 23.54 -20.74 -30.24
CA LEU A 461 23.39 -21.41 -28.97
C LEU A 461 23.39 -22.94 -29.15
N ASP A 462 22.78 -23.49 -30.20
CA ASP A 462 22.83 -24.91 -30.55
C ASP A 462 24.25 -25.38 -30.81
N LYS A 463 25.05 -24.58 -31.51
CA LYS A 463 26.50 -24.85 -31.69
C LYS A 463 27.22 -24.84 -30.34
N MET A 464 26.93 -23.88 -29.48
CA MET A 464 27.53 -23.78 -28.14
C MET A 464 27.16 -24.98 -27.26
N LEU A 465 25.92 -25.51 -27.35
CA LEU A 465 25.53 -26.74 -26.64
C LEU A 465 26.24 -27.99 -27.12
N SER A 466 26.67 -28.05 -28.39
CA SER A 466 27.42 -29.15 -28.96
C SER A 466 28.90 -29.17 -28.54
N GLU A 467 29.41 -28.09 -27.95
CA GLU A 467 30.78 -28.00 -27.48
C GLU A 467 30.99 -28.78 -26.19
N LYS A 468 32.20 -29.35 -26.06
CA LYS A 468 32.58 -30.05 -24.81
C LYS A 468 32.69 -29.05 -23.65
N PHE A 469 31.73 -29.07 -22.75
CA PHE A 469 31.80 -28.27 -21.53
C PHE A 469 32.84 -28.83 -20.56
N LYS A 470 33.73 -27.97 -20.09
CA LYS A 470 34.68 -28.34 -19.03
C LYS A 470 34.07 -28.02 -17.67
N ALA A 471 33.53 -29.01 -16.98
CA ALA A 471 32.98 -28.85 -15.65
C ALA A 471 34.00 -28.24 -14.68
N PHE A 472 33.51 -27.43 -13.74
CA PHE A 472 34.32 -26.80 -12.70
C PHE A 472 33.51 -26.60 -11.42
N THR A 473 34.22 -26.52 -10.29
CA THR A 473 33.63 -26.31 -8.98
C THR A 473 33.81 -24.83 -8.55
N PHE A 474 32.84 -24.30 -7.86
CA PHE A 474 32.85 -22.97 -7.28
C PHE A 474 32.04 -22.97 -5.97
N SER A 475 32.06 -21.87 -5.22
CA SER A 475 31.25 -21.71 -4.03
C SER A 475 30.40 -20.42 -4.14
N PRO A 476 29.22 -20.32 -3.51
CA PRO A 476 28.57 -19.02 -3.33
C PRO A 476 29.45 -18.09 -2.49
N ALA A 477 29.51 -16.81 -2.85
CA ALA A 477 30.13 -15.76 -2.04
C ALA A 477 29.19 -15.28 -0.94
N GLY A 478 27.88 -15.49 -1.12
CA GLY A 478 26.82 -15.10 -0.22
C GLY A 478 25.45 -15.36 -0.82
N ALA A 479 24.43 -14.78 -0.18
CA ALA A 479 23.07 -14.73 -0.68
C ALA A 479 22.54 -13.30 -0.58
N SER A 480 21.73 -12.91 -1.53
CA SER A 480 21.13 -11.58 -1.62
C SER A 480 19.63 -11.65 -1.91
N VAL A 481 18.91 -10.59 -1.58
CA VAL A 481 17.50 -10.44 -1.90
C VAL A 481 17.34 -9.14 -2.67
N TYR A 482 16.65 -9.19 -3.80
CA TYR A 482 16.35 -8.05 -4.65
C TYR A 482 14.86 -7.93 -4.96
N GLN A 483 14.42 -6.73 -5.30
CA GLN A 483 13.17 -6.58 -6.02
C GLN A 483 13.42 -6.97 -7.48
N LEU A 484 12.57 -7.83 -8.01
CA LEU A 484 12.68 -8.31 -9.38
C LEU A 484 12.31 -7.19 -10.37
N GLY A 485 13.10 -7.00 -11.39
CA GLY A 485 12.88 -6.10 -12.52
C GLY A 485 12.80 -6.84 -13.85
N ASP A 486 12.69 -6.08 -14.94
CA ASP A 486 12.72 -6.60 -16.32
C ASP A 486 14.15 -6.43 -16.87
N TYR A 487 15.06 -7.31 -16.45
CA TYR A 487 16.47 -7.29 -16.84
C TYR A 487 16.87 -8.56 -17.59
#